data_a536e91b97a56b4fae55129682e5109f
#
_entry.id   a536e91b97a56b4fae55129682e5109f
#
_cell.length_a   1.000
_cell.length_b   1.000
_cell.length_c   1.000
_cell.angle_alpha   90.00
_cell.angle_beta   90.00
_cell.angle_gamma   90.00
#
_symmetry.space_group_name_H-M   'P 1'
#
loop_
_entity.id
_entity.type
_entity.pdbx_description
1 polymer ?
#
loop_
_entity_poly.entity_id
_entity_poly.type
_entity_poly.pdbx_seq_one_letter_code
_entity_poly.pdbx_strand_id
1 'polypeptide(L)'
;MNKKKRFVGVGLAVLSSVILAACSSTASNTKVYSYVYSNDPDSLDYVVANRATTSDVTGNLIDGLLENDKYGNLIPSLAEDWTVSKDGLTYTYKLRKDAKWYTSDGEEYAEVKAQDFVTGLKHAADGKSEALYLVQNSIKGLD
;
A
#
# COMPACT_ATOMS: atom_id res chain seq x y z
N MET A 1 -17.70 -61.10 -35.11
CA MET A 1 -17.72 -59.71 -34.75
C MET A 1 -16.88 -59.53 -33.52
N ASN A 2 -15.69 -58.87 -33.67
CA ASN A 2 -14.54 -59.00 -32.77
C ASN A 2 -14.75 -58.27 -31.43
N LYS A 3 -14.95 -59.01 -30.35
CA LYS A 3 -14.98 -58.48 -28.97
C LYS A 3 -13.71 -57.74 -28.58
N LYS A 4 -12.56 -58.04 -29.19
CA LYS A 4 -11.27 -57.37 -28.91
C LYS A 4 -11.25 -55.87 -29.35
N LYS A 5 -11.99 -55.47 -30.38
CA LYS A 5 -12.03 -54.06 -30.81
C LYS A 5 -12.84 -53.13 -29.90
N ARG A 6 -13.78 -53.67 -29.12
CA ARG A 6 -14.57 -52.89 -28.15
C ARG A 6 -13.81 -52.53 -26.88
N PHE A 7 -12.89 -53.40 -26.45
CA PHE A 7 -12.03 -53.12 -25.25
C PHE A 7 -10.96 -52.08 -25.51
N VAL A 8 -10.42 -51.99 -26.73
CA VAL A 8 -9.43 -50.97 -27.09
C VAL A 8 -10.05 -49.57 -27.13
N GLY A 9 -11.29 -49.45 -27.60
CA GLY A 9 -11.98 -48.18 -27.65
C GLY A 9 -12.35 -47.60 -26.26
N VAL A 10 -12.71 -48.48 -25.31
CA VAL A 10 -13.03 -48.11 -23.95
C VAL A 10 -11.76 -47.73 -23.18
N GLY A 11 -10.63 -48.42 -23.38
CA GLY A 11 -9.36 -48.09 -22.79
C GLY A 11 -8.81 -46.72 -23.21
N LEU A 12 -8.96 -46.37 -24.50
CA LEU A 12 -8.53 -45.06 -25.02
C LEU A 12 -9.38 -43.92 -24.49
N ALA A 13 -10.71 -44.12 -24.33
CA ALA A 13 -11.62 -43.10 -23.79
C ALA A 13 -11.39 -42.82 -22.31
N VAL A 14 -10.96 -43.83 -21.53
CA VAL A 14 -10.63 -43.66 -20.10
C VAL A 14 -9.28 -42.95 -19.90
N LEU A 15 -8.29 -43.24 -20.79
CA LEU A 15 -6.99 -42.53 -20.71
C LEU A 15 -7.12 -41.04 -21.07
N SER A 16 -8.00 -40.66 -22.00
CA SER A 16 -8.16 -39.24 -22.38
C SER A 16 -8.91 -38.42 -21.34
N SER A 17 -9.72 -39.01 -20.46
CA SER A 17 -10.41 -38.29 -19.39
C SER A 17 -9.50 -37.97 -18.18
N VAL A 18 -8.41 -38.71 -17.98
CA VAL A 18 -7.46 -38.46 -16.88
C VAL A 18 -6.54 -37.27 -17.19
N ILE A 19 -6.28 -36.99 -18.47
CA ILE A 19 -5.38 -35.88 -18.87
C ILE A 19 -6.05 -34.49 -18.72
N LEU A 20 -7.39 -34.43 -18.80
CA LEU A 20 -8.12 -33.16 -18.62
C LEU A 20 -8.27 -32.75 -17.14
N ALA A 21 -8.06 -33.63 -16.19
CA ALA A 21 -8.14 -33.31 -14.77
C ALA A 21 -6.85 -32.66 -14.22
N ALA A 22 -5.72 -32.72 -14.95
CA ALA A 22 -4.44 -32.18 -14.51
C ALA A 22 -4.31 -30.64 -14.69
N CYS A 23 -5.25 -29.97 -15.36
CA CYS A 23 -5.24 -28.53 -15.60
C CYS A 23 -6.20 -27.74 -14.72
N SER A 24 -6.87 -28.36 -13.73
CA SER A 24 -7.56 -27.59 -12.72
C SER A 24 -6.55 -27.08 -11.68
N SER A 25 -5.75 -26.08 -12.05
CA SER A 25 -5.11 -25.23 -11.07
C SER A 25 -6.20 -24.69 -10.17
N THR A 26 -6.17 -25.04 -8.90
CA THR A 26 -7.00 -24.42 -7.88
C THR A 26 -6.78 -22.93 -8.02
N ALA A 27 -7.71 -22.20 -8.59
CA ALA A 27 -7.64 -20.76 -8.67
C ALA A 27 -7.61 -20.30 -7.21
N SER A 28 -6.42 -19.92 -6.73
CA SER A 28 -6.27 -19.22 -5.48
C SER A 28 -7.17 -17.99 -5.56
N ASN A 29 -8.10 -17.84 -4.61
CA ASN A 29 -8.93 -16.64 -4.50
C ASN A 29 -8.11 -15.40 -4.11
N THR A 30 -6.80 -15.45 -4.26
CA THR A 30 -5.90 -14.34 -4.00
C THR A 30 -6.14 -13.26 -5.06
N LYS A 31 -6.64 -12.13 -4.63
CA LYS A 31 -6.75 -10.95 -5.49
C LYS A 31 -5.35 -10.42 -5.72
N VAL A 32 -4.89 -10.48 -6.96
CA VAL A 32 -3.58 -9.94 -7.36
C VAL A 32 -3.82 -8.62 -8.07
N TYR A 33 -3.19 -7.56 -7.58
CA TYR A 33 -3.08 -6.28 -8.24
C TYR A 33 -1.69 -6.18 -8.88
N SER A 34 -1.64 -5.83 -10.15
CA SER A 34 -0.37 -5.68 -10.89
C SER A 34 -0.40 -4.38 -11.67
N TYR A 35 0.67 -3.62 -11.59
CA TYR A 35 0.87 -2.41 -12.38
C TYR A 35 2.32 -2.34 -12.84
N VAL A 36 2.58 -1.49 -13.84
CA VAL A 36 3.92 -1.26 -14.38
C VAL A 36 4.32 0.18 -14.10
N TYR A 37 5.52 0.36 -13.57
CA TYR A 37 6.15 1.67 -13.41
C TYR A 37 7.41 1.76 -14.28
N SER A 38 7.83 2.96 -14.60
CA SER A 38 8.86 3.21 -15.64
C SER A 38 10.26 2.79 -15.21
N ASN A 39 10.60 2.96 -13.94
CA ASN A 39 11.90 2.63 -13.37
C ASN A 39 11.75 2.19 -11.92
N ASP A 40 12.69 1.41 -11.41
CA ASP A 40 12.77 1.09 -10.00
C ASP A 40 13.01 2.38 -9.18
N PRO A 41 12.44 2.50 -7.97
CA PRO A 41 12.72 3.60 -7.09
C PRO A 41 14.17 3.53 -6.58
N ASP A 42 14.88 4.66 -6.60
CA ASP A 42 16.23 4.76 -6.05
C ASP A 42 16.26 4.56 -4.52
N SER A 43 15.17 4.92 -3.87
CA SER A 43 14.97 4.82 -2.43
C SER A 43 13.50 4.64 -2.10
N LEU A 44 13.20 3.92 -1.02
CA LEU A 44 11.86 3.88 -0.40
C LEU A 44 11.72 4.83 0.79
N ASP A 45 12.74 5.64 1.05
CA ASP A 45 12.64 6.74 2.02
C ASP A 45 11.82 7.90 1.41
N TYR A 46 10.51 7.74 1.44
CA TYR A 46 9.55 8.69 0.89
C TYR A 46 9.53 10.04 1.63
N VAL A 47 10.11 10.10 2.82
CA VAL A 47 10.21 11.33 3.60
C VAL A 47 11.31 12.24 3.06
N VAL A 48 12.40 11.67 2.55
CA VAL A 48 13.54 12.40 2.02
C VAL A 48 13.52 12.52 0.51
N ALA A 49 13.23 11.42 -0.20
CA ALA A 49 13.26 11.36 -1.66
C ALA A 49 11.92 11.77 -2.27
N ASN A 50 11.86 12.92 -2.97
CA ASN A 50 10.68 13.39 -3.67
C ASN A 50 10.71 12.97 -5.15
N ARG A 51 10.70 11.66 -5.40
CA ARG A 51 10.71 11.07 -6.75
C ARG A 51 9.36 10.44 -7.07
N ALA A 52 8.88 10.62 -8.30
CA ALA A 52 7.65 9.99 -8.75
C ALA A 52 7.67 8.46 -8.56
N THR A 53 8.79 7.81 -8.93
CA THR A 53 8.97 6.36 -8.76
C THR A 53 8.89 5.90 -7.30
N THR A 54 9.43 6.68 -6.35
CA THR A 54 9.27 6.43 -4.91
C THR A 54 7.81 6.58 -4.50
N SER A 55 7.16 7.67 -4.91
CA SER A 55 5.77 7.96 -4.56
C SER A 55 4.79 6.93 -5.14
N ASP A 56 5.03 6.43 -6.34
CA ASP A 56 4.20 5.39 -6.99
C ASP A 56 4.16 4.09 -6.17
N VAL A 57 5.27 3.75 -5.52
CA VAL A 57 5.35 2.56 -4.65
C VAL A 57 4.82 2.87 -3.26
N THR A 58 5.37 3.92 -2.61
CA THR A 58 5.09 4.22 -1.20
C THR A 58 3.67 4.74 -0.97
N GLY A 59 3.05 5.39 -1.97
CA GLY A 59 1.66 5.83 -1.90
C GLY A 59 0.63 4.70 -1.75
N ASN A 60 1.04 3.43 -1.97
CA ASN A 60 0.22 2.26 -1.70
C ASN A 60 0.53 1.59 -0.34
N LEU A 61 1.51 2.10 0.39
CA LEU A 61 2.02 1.50 1.63
C LEU A 61 1.85 2.41 2.85
N ILE A 62 1.78 3.72 2.62
CA ILE A 62 1.84 4.73 3.68
C ILE A 62 0.63 5.65 3.57
N ASP A 63 -0.10 5.78 4.67
CA ASP A 63 -1.23 6.70 4.79
C ASP A 63 -0.79 8.02 5.43
N GLY A 64 -1.45 9.12 5.04
CA GLY A 64 -1.30 10.41 5.68
C GLY A 64 -2.27 10.59 6.86
N LEU A 65 -2.20 11.75 7.53
CA LEU A 65 -3.24 12.13 8.50
C LEU A 65 -4.61 12.22 7.83
N LEU A 66 -4.67 12.78 6.63
CA LEU A 66 -5.85 12.91 5.79
C LEU A 66 -5.53 12.39 4.39
N GLU A 67 -6.56 12.05 3.66
CA GLU A 67 -6.51 11.64 2.25
C GLU A 67 -7.37 12.55 1.37
N ASN A 68 -7.28 12.35 0.07
CA ASN A 68 -8.19 12.96 -0.89
C ASN A 68 -9.15 11.91 -1.42
N ASP A 69 -10.44 12.26 -1.45
CA ASP A 69 -11.42 11.47 -2.19
C ASP A 69 -11.23 11.65 -3.71
N LYS A 70 -12.00 10.92 -4.51
CA LYS A 70 -11.96 11.00 -5.98
C LYS A 70 -12.31 12.40 -6.57
N TYR A 71 -12.80 13.32 -5.76
CA TYR A 71 -13.12 14.68 -6.14
C TYR A 71 -12.11 15.70 -5.63
N GLY A 72 -11.09 15.25 -4.88
CA GLY A 72 -10.06 16.10 -4.29
C GLY A 72 -10.44 16.72 -2.93
N ASN A 73 -11.52 16.27 -2.31
CA ASN A 73 -11.88 16.73 -0.96
C ASN A 73 -11.04 15.99 0.07
N LEU A 74 -10.60 16.70 1.12
CA LEU A 74 -9.91 16.09 2.25
C LEU A 74 -10.90 15.24 3.07
N ILE A 75 -10.50 14.01 3.31
CA ILE A 75 -11.24 13.03 4.13
C ILE A 75 -10.34 12.44 5.21
N PRO A 76 -10.91 11.92 6.31
CA PRO A 76 -10.17 11.21 7.34
C PRO A 76 -9.37 10.01 6.80
N SER A 77 -8.12 9.85 7.31
CA SER A 77 -7.28 8.67 7.07
C SER A 77 -6.70 8.19 8.41
N LEU A 78 -5.41 8.42 8.73
CA LEU A 78 -4.87 8.10 10.07
C LEU A 78 -5.44 9.01 11.16
N ALA A 79 -5.87 10.22 10.83
CA ALA A 79 -6.71 11.02 11.70
C ALA A 79 -8.19 10.73 11.42
N GLU A 80 -8.95 10.37 12.46
CA GLU A 80 -10.40 10.17 12.37
C GLU A 80 -11.18 11.49 12.36
N ASP A 81 -10.57 12.57 12.87
CA ASP A 81 -11.14 13.91 12.94
C ASP A 81 -10.05 14.97 13.11
N TRP A 82 -10.36 16.22 12.79
CA TRP A 82 -9.46 17.34 13.01
C TRP A 82 -10.22 18.64 13.27
N THR A 83 -9.56 19.58 13.93
CA THR A 83 -10.08 20.93 14.17
C THR A 83 -9.04 21.97 13.83
N VAL A 84 -9.51 23.16 13.47
CA VAL A 84 -8.68 24.33 13.21
C VAL A 84 -9.10 25.44 14.16
N SER A 85 -8.14 26.09 14.81
CA SER A 85 -8.40 27.23 15.70
C SER A 85 -8.99 28.42 14.92
N LYS A 86 -9.65 29.33 15.62
CA LYS A 86 -10.30 30.50 15.00
C LYS A 86 -9.34 31.42 14.23
N ASP A 87 -8.08 31.47 14.64
CA ASP A 87 -7.02 32.23 13.99
C ASP A 87 -6.37 31.49 12.81
N GLY A 88 -6.75 30.24 12.58
CA GLY A 88 -6.19 29.41 11.50
C GLY A 88 -4.76 28.90 11.75
N LEU A 89 -4.20 29.11 12.93
CA LEU A 89 -2.78 28.83 13.20
C LEU A 89 -2.54 27.50 13.93
N THR A 90 -3.59 26.87 14.50
CA THR A 90 -3.46 25.61 15.21
C THR A 90 -4.37 24.58 14.60
N TYR A 91 -3.77 23.48 14.14
CA TYR A 91 -4.45 22.30 13.62
C TYR A 91 -4.29 21.16 14.61
N THR A 92 -5.39 20.61 15.07
CA THR A 92 -5.39 19.49 16.01
C THR A 92 -6.01 18.28 15.33
N TYR A 93 -5.24 17.19 15.21
CA TYR A 93 -5.67 15.95 14.61
C TYR A 93 -5.89 14.90 15.69
N LYS A 94 -7.01 14.19 15.60
CA LYS A 94 -7.34 13.07 16.47
C LYS A 94 -7.03 11.77 15.73
N LEU A 95 -5.97 11.07 16.15
CA LEU A 95 -5.58 9.82 15.53
C LEU A 95 -6.58 8.70 15.86
N ARG A 96 -6.84 7.84 14.87
CA ARG A 96 -7.59 6.60 15.07
C ARG A 96 -6.78 5.64 15.95
N LYS A 97 -7.48 4.83 16.75
CA LYS A 97 -6.83 3.95 17.73
C LYS A 97 -6.38 2.60 17.15
N ASP A 98 -6.87 2.25 15.98
CA ASP A 98 -6.62 0.97 15.33
C ASP A 98 -5.53 1.04 14.24
N ALA A 99 -4.89 2.20 14.07
CA ALA A 99 -3.79 2.38 13.12
C ALA A 99 -2.51 1.71 13.63
N LYS A 100 -1.90 0.90 12.79
CA LYS A 100 -0.72 0.11 13.14
C LYS A 100 0.31 0.14 12.02
N TRP A 101 1.56 0.00 12.41
CA TRP A 101 2.65 -0.33 11.53
C TRP A 101 2.69 -1.84 11.30
N TYR A 102 2.99 -2.26 10.09
CA TYR A 102 3.12 -3.66 9.70
C TYR A 102 4.49 -3.94 9.13
N THR A 103 4.98 -5.16 9.32
CA THR A 103 6.18 -5.67 8.66
C THR A 103 5.89 -6.03 7.20
N SER A 104 6.94 -6.30 6.41
CA SER A 104 6.82 -6.81 5.05
C SER A 104 6.07 -8.15 4.95
N ASP A 105 6.05 -8.92 6.03
CA ASP A 105 5.34 -10.20 6.12
C ASP A 105 3.88 -10.04 6.55
N GLY A 106 3.44 -8.79 6.81
CA GLY A 106 2.07 -8.46 7.22
C GLY A 106 1.79 -8.65 8.69
N GLU A 107 2.81 -8.80 9.53
CA GLU A 107 2.65 -8.88 10.98
C GLU A 107 2.57 -7.49 11.61
N GLU A 108 1.75 -7.34 12.66
CA GLU A 108 1.66 -6.10 13.42
C GLU A 108 3.00 -5.81 14.12
N TYR A 109 3.56 -4.62 13.84
CA TYR A 109 4.84 -4.19 14.44
C TYR A 109 4.62 -3.27 15.63
N ALA A 110 3.83 -2.20 15.48
CA ALA A 110 3.59 -1.19 16.52
C ALA A 110 2.31 -0.40 16.23
N GLU A 111 1.77 0.28 17.25
CA GLU A 111 0.72 1.29 17.07
C GLU A 111 1.28 2.56 16.46
N VAL A 112 0.52 3.20 15.55
CA VAL A 112 0.84 4.54 15.03
C VAL A 112 0.54 5.58 16.11
N LYS A 113 1.51 6.45 16.39
CA LYS A 113 1.44 7.47 17.44
C LYS A 113 1.74 8.87 16.90
N ALA A 114 1.27 9.89 17.59
CA ALA A 114 1.58 11.27 17.26
C ALA A 114 3.09 11.55 17.17
N GLN A 115 3.89 10.82 17.97
CA GLN A 115 5.36 10.93 17.95
C GLN A 115 5.96 10.48 16.61
N ASP A 116 5.31 9.59 15.89
CA ASP A 116 5.82 9.09 14.59
C ASP A 116 5.81 10.22 13.55
N PHE A 117 4.79 11.08 13.57
CA PHE A 117 4.74 12.28 12.71
C PHE A 117 5.84 13.30 13.07
N VAL A 118 6.09 13.51 14.35
CA VAL A 118 7.22 14.37 14.79
C VAL A 118 8.54 13.79 14.35
N THR A 119 8.71 12.48 14.46
CA THR A 119 9.91 11.76 14.02
C THR A 119 10.10 11.89 12.51
N GLY A 120 9.02 11.72 11.73
CA GLY A 120 9.04 11.90 10.27
C GLY A 120 9.46 13.32 9.87
N LEU A 121 8.91 14.36 10.51
CA LEU A 121 9.28 15.74 10.22
C LEU A 121 10.77 16.04 10.59
N LYS A 122 11.24 15.50 11.70
CA LYS A 122 12.67 15.59 12.05
C LYS A 122 13.55 14.88 11.03
N HIS A 123 13.14 13.69 10.60
CA HIS A 123 13.86 12.96 9.57
C HIS A 123 13.90 13.72 8.23
N ALA A 124 12.81 14.39 7.86
CA ALA A 124 12.76 15.27 6.69
C ALA A 124 13.78 16.42 6.80
N ALA A 125 13.87 17.06 7.94
CA ALA A 125 14.81 18.16 8.18
C ALA A 125 16.26 17.69 8.20
N ASP A 126 16.57 16.64 8.97
CA ASP A 126 17.91 16.07 9.12
C ASP A 126 18.42 15.47 7.80
N GLY A 127 17.55 14.79 7.07
CA GLY A 127 17.83 14.19 5.76
C GLY A 127 17.85 15.19 4.61
N LYS A 128 17.56 16.47 4.85
CA LYS A 128 17.45 17.52 3.83
C LYS A 128 16.48 17.11 2.72
N SER A 129 15.27 16.73 3.13
CA SER A 129 14.21 16.30 2.21
C SER A 129 14.07 17.25 1.01
N GLU A 130 13.98 16.69 -0.17
CA GLU A 130 13.73 17.45 -1.40
C GLU A 130 12.36 18.17 -1.36
N ALA A 131 11.42 17.72 -0.49
CA ALA A 131 10.10 18.32 -0.28
C ALA A 131 10.01 19.22 0.96
N LEU A 132 11.10 19.46 1.69
CA LEU A 132 11.10 20.24 2.95
C LEU A 132 10.53 21.65 2.75
N TYR A 133 10.73 22.26 1.58
CA TYR A 133 10.23 23.59 1.23
C TYR A 133 8.69 23.73 1.34
N LEU A 134 7.95 22.62 1.26
CA LEU A 134 6.49 22.61 1.39
C LEU A 134 6.03 22.94 2.82
N VAL A 135 6.82 22.65 3.82
CA VAL A 135 6.45 22.73 5.24
C VAL A 135 7.37 23.62 6.08
N GLN A 136 8.58 23.89 5.61
CA GLN A 136 9.64 24.58 6.35
C GLN A 136 9.22 25.94 6.95
N ASN A 137 8.40 26.72 6.23
CA ASN A 137 7.94 28.02 6.69
C ASN A 137 6.51 28.01 7.24
N SER A 138 5.91 26.85 7.37
CA SER A 138 4.50 26.69 7.76
C SER A 138 4.34 26.04 9.13
N ILE A 139 5.33 25.29 9.58
CA ILE A 139 5.26 24.56 10.85
C ILE A 139 6.25 25.19 11.84
N LYS A 140 5.74 25.69 12.95
CA LYS A 140 6.56 26.28 14.03
C LYS A 140 7.56 25.26 14.59
N GLY A 141 8.84 25.62 14.58
CA GLY A 141 9.93 24.78 15.10
C GLY A 141 10.48 23.77 14.11
N LEU A 142 10.17 23.91 12.82
CA LEU A 142 10.75 23.11 11.73
C LEU A 142 11.81 23.90 10.93
N ASP A 143 12.14 25.11 11.32
CA ASP A 143 13.16 26.04 10.76
C ASP A 143 14.57 25.77 11.30
#